data_8611cd48abfe89959ec88a72ab269822
#
_entry.id   8611cd48abfe89959ec88a72ab269822
#
_cell.length_a   1.000
_cell.length_b   1.000
_cell.length_c   1.000
_cell.angle_alpha   90.00
_cell.angle_beta   90.00
_cell.angle_gamma   90.00
#
_symmetry.space_group_name_H-M   'P 1'
#
loop_
_entity.id
_entity.type
_entity.pdbx_description
1 polymer ?
#
loop_
_entity_poly.entity_id
_entity_poly.type
_entity_poly.pdbx_seq_one_letter_code
_entity_poly.pdbx_strand_id
1 'polypeptide(L)'
;ANDAVLAEGTRRLIDDPHRFEGVEVIGVDEHVWRHTKRGDKYVTVIIDLTPARDGSGPARLLDMVAGRSKKVFKAWLAGRDQAWRDQIHIVAMDGFTGFKTAAAEELPAAVEVMDPFHVVQLAGDGLDQARTRVQQDTTGHRGRAGDPLYGVRLTLHTGRDLLTDRQATRLETVFTDDAHAPVQVTWAVYQQVVTAYRAQNTSEGRQVMERLINAIAT
;
A
#
# COMPACT_ATOMS: atom_id res chain seq x y z
N ALA A 1 27.94 -8.07 21.82
CA ALA A 1 27.50 -8.34 20.43
C ALA A 1 26.42 -7.33 19.98
N ASN A 2 25.36 -7.12 20.79
CA ASN A 2 24.25 -6.22 20.41
C ASN A 2 24.70 -4.77 20.22
N ASP A 3 25.52 -4.24 21.14
CA ASP A 3 26.02 -2.86 21.08
C ASP A 3 26.90 -2.61 19.84
N ALA A 4 27.70 -3.61 19.44
CA ALA A 4 28.53 -3.50 18.24
C ALA A 4 27.69 -3.49 16.95
N VAL A 5 26.58 -4.27 16.91
CA VAL A 5 25.65 -4.27 15.78
C VAL A 5 24.91 -2.94 15.70
N LEU A 6 24.47 -2.41 16.84
CA LEU A 6 23.82 -1.10 16.91
C LEU A 6 24.77 0.02 16.49
N ALA A 7 26.01 0.04 17.01
CA ALA A 7 27.01 1.05 16.64
C ALA A 7 27.35 1.01 15.14
N GLU A 8 27.53 -0.18 14.58
CA GLU A 8 27.82 -0.31 13.14
C GLU A 8 26.61 0.04 12.28
N GLY A 9 25.40 -0.35 12.69
CA GLY A 9 24.16 0.05 12.03
C GLY A 9 23.97 1.56 12.03
N THR A 10 24.16 2.21 13.18
CA THR A 10 24.10 3.68 13.30
C THR A 10 25.11 4.34 12.38
N ARG A 11 26.37 3.90 12.43
CA ARG A 11 27.45 4.45 11.59
C ARG A 11 27.15 4.34 10.08
N ARG A 12 26.60 3.21 9.63
CA ARG A 12 26.34 2.97 8.19
C ARG A 12 25.06 3.58 7.68
N LEU A 13 24.02 3.65 8.53
CA LEU A 13 22.68 4.02 8.09
C LEU A 13 22.27 5.42 8.54
N ILE A 14 22.78 5.88 9.68
CA ILE A 14 22.34 7.14 10.30
C ILE A 14 23.44 8.21 10.22
N ASP A 15 24.68 7.85 10.53
CA ASP A 15 25.79 8.81 10.60
C ASP A 15 26.48 9.03 9.24
N ASP A 16 26.03 8.34 8.18
CA ASP A 16 26.53 8.57 6.82
C ASP A 16 26.12 9.98 6.34
N PRO A 17 27.07 10.91 6.16
CA PRO A 17 26.77 12.27 5.70
C PRO A 17 26.19 12.29 4.27
N HIS A 18 26.47 11.26 3.47
CA HIS A 18 26.02 11.15 2.08
C HIS A 18 24.65 10.46 1.94
N ARG A 19 24.01 10.02 3.04
CA ARG A 19 22.75 9.26 2.98
C ARG A 19 21.61 10.00 2.27
N PHE A 20 21.67 11.32 2.23
CA PHE A 20 20.66 12.16 1.57
C PHE A 20 21.04 12.60 0.16
N GLU A 21 22.24 12.27 -0.32
CA GLU A 21 22.69 12.65 -1.66
C GLU A 21 21.96 11.84 -2.75
N GLY A 22 21.54 12.53 -3.80
CA GLY A 22 20.90 11.92 -4.97
C GLY A 22 19.50 11.37 -4.70
N VAL A 23 18.86 11.74 -3.60
CA VAL A 23 17.48 11.32 -3.28
C VAL A 23 16.50 12.18 -4.06
N GLU A 24 15.73 11.56 -4.94
CA GLU A 24 14.67 12.21 -5.75
C GLU A 24 13.29 11.63 -5.47
N VAL A 25 13.22 10.42 -4.95
CA VAL A 25 11.99 9.70 -4.65
C VAL A 25 12.03 9.18 -3.23
N ILE A 26 11.09 9.61 -2.41
CA ILE A 26 10.98 9.12 -1.04
C ILE A 26 9.71 8.31 -0.81
N GLY A 27 9.81 7.32 0.06
CA GLY A 27 8.67 6.61 0.63
C GLY A 27 8.51 6.96 2.10
N VAL A 28 7.27 7.11 2.56
CA VAL A 28 6.95 7.30 3.97
C VAL A 28 5.84 6.36 4.39
N ASP A 29 6.06 5.69 5.52
CA ASP A 29 5.09 4.77 6.11
C ASP A 29 5.20 4.79 7.64
N GLU A 30 4.17 4.25 8.32
CA GLU A 30 4.21 4.07 9.77
C GLU A 30 4.52 2.62 10.13
N HIS A 31 5.32 2.44 11.18
CA HIS A 31 5.60 1.12 11.73
C HIS A 31 5.33 1.07 13.23
N VAL A 32 4.74 -0.04 13.69
CA VAL A 32 4.54 -0.29 15.12
C VAL A 32 5.86 -0.75 15.74
N TRP A 33 6.54 0.16 16.40
CA TRP A 33 7.84 -0.11 17.03
C TRP A 33 7.74 -0.86 18.36
N ARG A 34 6.68 -0.59 19.14
CA ARG A 34 6.49 -1.16 20.47
C ARG A 34 5.05 -1.54 20.75
N HIS A 35 4.82 -2.72 21.28
CA HIS A 35 3.52 -3.17 21.78
C HIS A 35 3.32 -2.78 23.27
N THR A 36 3.56 -1.50 23.61
CA THR A 36 3.42 -0.98 24.97
C THR A 36 2.11 -0.25 25.16
N LYS A 37 1.57 -0.26 26.40
CA LYS A 37 0.33 0.47 26.73
C LYS A 37 0.57 1.98 26.92
N ARG A 38 1.81 2.44 27.07
CA ARG A 38 2.20 3.84 27.32
C ARG A 38 3.35 4.25 26.40
N GLY A 39 3.34 5.51 25.96
CA GLY A 39 4.35 6.10 25.08
C GLY A 39 4.07 5.90 23.59
N ASP A 40 4.95 6.43 22.75
CA ASP A 40 4.85 6.34 21.30
C ASP A 40 5.05 4.88 20.85
N LYS A 41 4.00 4.35 20.25
CA LYS A 41 3.98 2.98 19.70
C LYS A 41 4.49 2.93 18.28
N TYR A 42 4.48 4.06 17.61
CA TYR A 42 4.72 4.18 16.17
C TYR A 42 6.00 4.95 15.90
N VAL A 43 6.63 4.59 14.83
CA VAL A 43 7.67 5.38 14.17
C VAL A 43 7.24 5.67 12.75
N THR A 44 7.59 6.84 12.26
CA THR A 44 7.53 7.18 10.83
C THR A 44 8.83 6.72 10.20
N VAL A 45 8.77 5.85 9.23
CA VAL A 45 9.89 5.32 8.47
C VAL A 45 9.98 6.08 7.17
N ILE A 46 11.14 6.63 6.85
CA ILE A 46 11.41 7.33 5.61
C ILE A 46 12.49 6.58 4.84
N ILE A 47 12.21 6.26 3.59
CA ILE A 47 13.10 5.50 2.71
C ILE A 47 13.38 6.26 1.42
N ASP A 48 14.55 6.02 0.85
CA ASP A 48 14.88 6.43 -0.50
C ASP A 48 14.46 5.34 -1.48
N LEU A 49 13.59 5.70 -2.39
CA LEU A 49 13.08 4.85 -3.47
C LEU A 49 13.74 5.14 -4.81
N THR A 50 14.64 6.12 -4.88
CA THR A 50 15.34 6.50 -6.12
C THR A 50 16.03 5.30 -6.77
N PRO A 51 16.85 4.50 -6.03
CA PRO A 51 17.53 3.36 -6.62
C PRO A 51 16.58 2.27 -7.14
N ALA A 52 15.44 2.09 -6.47
CA ALA A 52 14.43 1.13 -6.90
C ALA A 52 13.70 1.59 -8.16
N ARG A 53 13.55 2.91 -8.33
CA ARG A 53 12.88 3.50 -9.50
C ARG A 53 13.75 3.48 -10.75
N ASP A 54 15.02 3.82 -10.63
CA ASP A 54 15.96 3.90 -11.76
C ASP A 54 16.68 2.57 -12.05
N GLY A 55 16.49 1.56 -11.19
CA GLY A 55 17.10 0.24 -11.33
C GLY A 55 18.55 0.16 -10.86
N SER A 56 19.08 1.19 -10.19
CA SER A 56 20.47 1.22 -9.70
C SER A 56 20.69 0.39 -8.44
N GLY A 57 19.61 0.06 -7.69
CA GLY A 57 19.73 -0.72 -6.47
C GLY A 57 18.42 -0.87 -5.68
N PRO A 58 18.47 -1.48 -4.49
CA PRO A 58 17.33 -1.57 -3.60
C PRO A 58 17.03 -0.23 -2.92
N ALA A 59 15.80 -0.10 -2.41
CA ALA A 59 15.42 1.00 -1.54
C ALA A 59 16.36 1.09 -0.31
N ARG A 60 16.64 2.30 0.16
CA ARG A 60 17.54 2.58 1.31
C ARG A 60 16.76 3.24 2.44
N LEU A 61 17.06 2.90 3.68
CA LEU A 61 16.55 3.62 4.84
C LEU A 61 17.21 5.00 4.92
N LEU A 62 16.40 6.06 4.97
CA LEU A 62 16.87 7.41 5.24
C LEU A 62 16.78 7.74 6.73
N ASP A 63 15.63 7.48 7.35
CA ASP A 63 15.42 7.79 8.77
C ASP A 63 14.26 7.02 9.39
N MET A 64 14.23 6.99 10.73
CA MET A 64 13.13 6.50 11.54
C MET A 64 12.89 7.49 12.68
N VAL A 65 11.75 8.18 12.65
CA VAL A 65 11.41 9.21 13.66
C VAL A 65 10.22 8.76 14.50
N ALA A 66 10.29 9.04 15.81
CA ALA A 66 9.24 8.66 16.74
C ALA A 66 7.92 9.37 16.43
N GLY A 67 6.80 8.61 16.48
CA GLY A 67 5.45 9.10 16.19
C GLY A 67 5.01 8.86 14.75
N ARG A 68 3.71 9.12 14.46
CA ARG A 68 3.07 8.90 13.15
C ARG A 68 2.18 10.05 12.71
N SER A 69 2.41 11.24 13.22
CA SER A 69 1.55 12.39 12.93
C SER A 69 2.05 13.22 11.74
N LYS A 70 1.13 13.98 11.13
CA LYS A 70 1.49 15.04 10.18
C LYS A 70 2.67 15.89 10.69
N LYS A 71 2.61 16.29 11.98
CA LYS A 71 3.64 17.15 12.60
C LYS A 71 5.02 16.51 12.56
N VAL A 72 5.11 15.21 12.79
CA VAL A 72 6.40 14.48 12.81
C VAL A 72 7.03 14.49 11.41
N PHE A 73 6.28 14.08 10.40
CA PHE A 73 6.80 14.04 9.03
C PHE A 73 7.08 15.43 8.49
N LYS A 74 6.19 16.40 8.75
CA LYS A 74 6.42 17.81 8.40
C LYS A 74 7.70 18.35 9.02
N ALA A 75 7.92 18.12 10.32
CA ALA A 75 9.13 18.59 11.01
C ALA A 75 10.40 17.93 10.45
N TRP A 76 10.31 16.64 10.09
CA TRP A 76 11.43 15.96 9.46
C TRP A 76 11.77 16.57 8.09
N LEU A 77 10.79 16.85 7.24
CA LEU A 77 10.97 17.51 5.94
C LEU A 77 11.53 18.92 6.11
N ALA A 78 10.94 19.73 7.00
CA ALA A 78 11.39 21.11 7.29
C ALA A 78 12.82 21.16 7.84
N GLY A 79 13.31 20.08 8.43
CA GLY A 79 14.69 19.95 8.88
C GLY A 79 15.70 19.68 7.75
N ARG A 80 15.25 19.50 6.52
CA ARG A 80 16.12 19.39 5.32
C ARG A 80 16.29 20.76 4.71
N ASP A 81 17.46 21.00 4.08
CA ASP A 81 17.66 22.26 3.37
C ASP A 81 16.73 22.37 2.14
N GLN A 82 16.55 23.60 1.66
CA GLN A 82 15.63 23.85 0.56
C GLN A 82 16.07 23.15 -0.72
N ALA A 83 17.39 23.13 -1.02
CA ALA A 83 17.92 22.50 -2.21
C ALA A 83 17.63 20.98 -2.24
N TRP A 84 17.72 20.32 -1.07
CA TRP A 84 17.34 18.92 -0.96
C TRP A 84 15.82 18.71 -1.18
N ARG A 85 14.99 19.57 -0.62
CA ARG A 85 13.53 19.48 -0.80
C ARG A 85 13.11 19.71 -2.24
N ASP A 86 13.77 20.62 -2.94
CA ASP A 86 13.46 20.99 -4.33
C ASP A 86 13.80 19.86 -5.34
N GLN A 87 14.71 18.95 -4.98
CA GLN A 87 15.05 17.80 -5.83
C GLN A 87 14.12 16.59 -5.63
N ILE A 88 13.23 16.60 -4.61
CA ILE A 88 12.28 15.51 -4.41
C ILE A 88 11.13 15.65 -5.41
N HIS A 89 11.02 14.68 -6.30
CA HIS A 89 10.01 14.69 -7.36
C HIS A 89 8.80 13.83 -7.05
N ILE A 90 8.94 12.79 -6.21
CA ILE A 90 7.87 11.87 -5.85
C ILE A 90 7.92 11.55 -4.36
N VAL A 91 6.74 11.55 -3.74
CA VAL A 91 6.54 11.02 -2.39
C VAL A 91 5.53 9.87 -2.45
N ALA A 92 6.00 8.65 -2.21
CA ALA A 92 5.13 7.48 -2.07
C ALA A 92 4.69 7.33 -0.62
N MET A 93 3.40 7.15 -0.38
CA MET A 93 2.82 7.05 0.95
C MET A 93 1.58 6.16 0.97
N ASP A 94 1.15 5.78 2.18
CA ASP A 94 -0.17 5.20 2.39
C ASP A 94 -1.30 6.24 2.21
N GLY A 95 -2.55 5.82 2.45
CA GLY A 95 -3.71 6.71 2.38
C GLY A 95 -3.83 7.71 3.55
N PHE A 96 -2.83 7.83 4.42
CA PHE A 96 -2.91 8.71 5.58
C PHE A 96 -2.82 10.19 5.19
N THR A 97 -3.92 10.90 5.37
CA THR A 97 -4.04 12.32 5.00
C THR A 97 -3.02 13.23 5.67
N GLY A 98 -2.48 12.83 6.82
CA GLY A 98 -1.44 13.57 7.55
C GLY A 98 -0.12 13.64 6.78
N PHE A 99 0.33 12.53 6.19
CA PHE A 99 1.54 12.50 5.36
C PHE A 99 1.34 13.28 4.07
N LYS A 100 0.19 13.09 3.42
CA LYS A 100 -0.20 13.85 2.22
C LYS A 100 -0.12 15.36 2.47
N THR A 101 -0.75 15.85 3.53
CA THR A 101 -0.75 17.28 3.85
C THR A 101 0.65 17.79 4.19
N ALA A 102 1.47 17.00 4.89
CA ALA A 102 2.85 17.38 5.19
C ALA A 102 3.71 17.48 3.91
N ALA A 103 3.56 16.52 2.99
CA ALA A 103 4.24 16.54 1.71
C ALA A 103 3.84 17.75 0.86
N ALA A 104 2.53 18.02 0.72
CA ALA A 104 2.03 19.17 -0.02
C ALA A 104 2.54 20.52 0.53
N GLU A 105 2.72 20.64 1.84
CA GLU A 105 3.21 21.85 2.48
C GLU A 105 4.73 22.06 2.36
N GLU A 106 5.52 20.98 2.43
CA GLU A 106 6.99 21.06 2.45
C GLU A 106 7.67 20.72 1.11
N LEU A 107 6.96 20.01 0.23
CA LEU A 107 7.43 19.55 -1.07
C LEU A 107 6.40 19.89 -2.18
N PRO A 108 6.06 21.17 -2.39
CA PRO A 108 4.92 21.58 -3.24
C PRO A 108 5.10 21.18 -4.72
N ALA A 109 6.32 20.89 -5.17
CA ALA A 109 6.61 20.46 -6.54
C ALA A 109 6.58 18.93 -6.70
N ALA A 110 6.54 18.16 -5.61
CA ALA A 110 6.56 16.71 -5.67
C ALA A 110 5.19 16.12 -6.00
N VAL A 111 5.20 15.03 -6.76
CA VAL A 111 3.99 14.24 -7.04
C VAL A 111 3.75 13.26 -5.90
N GLU A 112 2.59 13.35 -5.28
CA GLU A 112 2.15 12.42 -4.25
C GLU A 112 1.59 11.15 -4.90
N VAL A 113 2.12 10.00 -4.53
CA VAL A 113 1.73 8.69 -5.07
C VAL A 113 1.29 7.78 -3.93
N MET A 114 0.14 7.16 -4.08
CA MET A 114 -0.28 6.13 -3.13
C MET A 114 0.51 4.84 -3.37
N ASP A 115 1.00 4.23 -2.28
CA ASP A 115 1.69 2.95 -2.34
C ASP A 115 0.80 1.88 -3.00
N PRO A 116 1.29 1.14 -4.00
CA PRO A 116 0.57 0.07 -4.67
C PRO A 116 -0.05 -0.97 -3.73
N PHE A 117 0.64 -1.33 -2.66
CA PHE A 117 0.11 -2.26 -1.67
C PHE A 117 -1.18 -1.74 -1.03
N HIS A 118 -1.21 -0.46 -0.67
CA HIS A 118 -2.40 0.17 -0.08
C HIS A 118 -3.55 0.30 -1.09
N VAL A 119 -3.27 0.55 -2.37
CA VAL A 119 -4.31 0.56 -3.40
C VAL A 119 -4.94 -0.83 -3.56
N VAL A 120 -4.12 -1.89 -3.62
CA VAL A 120 -4.61 -3.27 -3.70
C VAL A 120 -5.39 -3.65 -2.43
N GLN A 121 -4.92 -3.22 -1.25
CA GLN A 121 -5.61 -3.44 0.02
C GLN A 121 -6.99 -2.76 0.03
N LEU A 122 -7.10 -1.50 -0.40
CA LEU A 122 -8.39 -0.79 -0.49
C LEU A 122 -9.37 -1.50 -1.43
N ALA A 123 -8.90 -2.00 -2.57
CA ALA A 123 -9.73 -2.80 -3.48
C ALA A 123 -10.18 -4.11 -2.81
N GLY A 124 -9.31 -4.77 -2.05
CA GLY A 124 -9.63 -5.96 -1.26
C GLY A 124 -10.64 -5.69 -0.15
N ASP A 125 -10.51 -4.55 0.55
CA ASP A 125 -11.48 -4.14 1.58
C ASP A 125 -12.87 -3.87 0.97
N GLY A 126 -12.92 -3.26 -0.22
CA GLY A 126 -14.16 -3.09 -0.99
C GLY A 126 -14.81 -4.44 -1.36
N LEU A 127 -14.00 -5.41 -1.75
CA LEU A 127 -14.45 -6.77 -2.04
C LEU A 127 -15.01 -7.47 -0.78
N ASP A 128 -14.35 -7.32 0.37
CA ASP A 128 -14.84 -7.85 1.64
C ASP A 128 -16.15 -7.19 2.09
N GLN A 129 -16.29 -5.88 1.86
CA GLN A 129 -17.55 -5.16 2.15
C GLN A 129 -18.67 -5.66 1.25
N ALA A 130 -18.46 -5.82 -0.05
CA ALA A 130 -19.44 -6.37 -0.99
C ALA A 130 -19.88 -7.79 -0.57
N ARG A 131 -18.89 -8.67 -0.30
CA ARG A 131 -19.14 -10.02 0.19
C ARG A 131 -19.98 -10.05 1.47
N THR A 132 -19.62 -9.23 2.46
CA THR A 132 -20.31 -9.19 3.75
C THR A 132 -21.72 -8.65 3.61
N ARG A 133 -21.95 -7.65 2.75
CA ARG A 133 -23.26 -7.09 2.46
C ARG A 133 -24.16 -8.14 1.80
N VAL A 134 -23.68 -8.79 0.74
CA VAL A 134 -24.45 -9.85 0.06
C VAL A 134 -24.80 -11.00 1.01
N GLN A 135 -23.86 -11.44 1.87
CA GLN A 135 -24.17 -12.43 2.91
C GLN A 135 -25.30 -11.96 3.84
N GLN A 136 -25.22 -10.70 4.28
CA GLN A 136 -26.26 -10.14 5.16
C GLN A 136 -27.62 -10.07 4.46
N ASP A 137 -27.63 -9.66 3.20
CA ASP A 137 -28.86 -9.49 2.41
C ASP A 137 -29.51 -10.84 2.07
N THR A 138 -28.71 -11.86 1.78
CA THR A 138 -29.19 -13.19 1.37
C THR A 138 -29.49 -14.13 2.53
N THR A 139 -28.78 -14.02 3.65
CA THR A 139 -28.87 -14.97 4.77
C THR A 139 -29.34 -14.34 6.08
N GLY A 140 -29.43 -13.01 6.16
CA GLY A 140 -29.77 -12.26 7.39
C GLY A 140 -28.67 -12.23 8.45
N HIS A 141 -27.46 -12.73 8.15
CA HIS A 141 -26.32 -12.74 9.07
C HIS A 141 -24.98 -12.64 8.32
N ARG A 142 -23.87 -12.48 9.05
CA ARG A 142 -22.53 -12.29 8.48
C ARG A 142 -21.83 -13.57 7.95
N GLY A 143 -22.58 -14.64 7.81
CA GLY A 143 -22.09 -15.92 7.31
C GLY A 143 -21.87 -16.96 8.40
N ARG A 144 -22.29 -18.19 8.11
CA ARG A 144 -22.14 -19.39 8.94
C ARG A 144 -21.61 -20.53 8.10
N ALA A 145 -21.09 -21.56 8.75
CA ALA A 145 -20.69 -22.78 8.07
C ALA A 145 -21.89 -23.32 7.24
N GLY A 146 -21.68 -23.53 5.95
CA GLY A 146 -22.72 -23.96 5.01
C GLY A 146 -23.22 -22.86 4.07
N ASP A 147 -23.04 -21.57 4.38
CA ASP A 147 -23.40 -20.50 3.45
C ASP A 147 -22.44 -20.45 2.27
N PRO A 148 -22.92 -20.18 1.04
CA PRO A 148 -22.09 -20.19 -0.16
C PRO A 148 -20.87 -19.27 -0.08
N LEU A 149 -21.04 -18.05 0.48
CA LEU A 149 -19.96 -17.06 0.64
C LEU A 149 -19.14 -17.24 1.93
N TYR A 150 -19.46 -18.23 2.77
CA TYR A 150 -18.67 -18.51 3.96
C TYR A 150 -17.34 -19.16 3.62
N GLY A 151 -16.27 -18.65 4.20
CA GLY A 151 -14.92 -19.21 4.00
C GLY A 151 -14.32 -19.01 2.60
N VAL A 152 -14.95 -18.21 1.70
CA VAL A 152 -14.37 -17.90 0.37
C VAL A 152 -13.44 -16.67 0.37
N ARG A 153 -13.35 -15.95 1.49
CA ARG A 153 -12.59 -14.71 1.59
C ARG A 153 -11.16 -14.83 1.06
N LEU A 154 -10.41 -15.82 1.54
CA LEU A 154 -9.02 -16.02 1.10
C LEU A 154 -8.92 -16.37 -0.38
N THR A 155 -9.89 -17.13 -0.91
CA THR A 155 -9.96 -17.46 -2.33
C THR A 155 -10.23 -16.23 -3.19
N LEU A 156 -11.12 -15.34 -2.74
CA LEU A 156 -11.42 -14.08 -3.42
C LEU A 156 -10.20 -13.13 -3.45
N HIS A 157 -9.38 -13.12 -2.39
CA HIS A 157 -8.14 -12.34 -2.32
C HIS A 157 -6.96 -12.96 -3.06
N THR A 158 -7.06 -14.21 -3.50
CA THR A 158 -6.02 -14.86 -4.30
C THR A 158 -6.05 -14.32 -5.73
N GLY A 159 -4.88 -13.98 -6.28
CA GLY A 159 -4.78 -13.61 -7.70
C GLY A 159 -5.31 -14.72 -8.60
N ARG A 160 -6.04 -14.37 -9.65
CA ARG A 160 -6.70 -15.34 -10.54
C ARG A 160 -5.73 -16.37 -11.10
N ASP A 161 -4.53 -15.94 -11.42
CA ASP A 161 -3.41 -16.74 -11.96
C ASP A 161 -2.79 -17.69 -10.92
N LEU A 162 -3.10 -17.51 -9.64
CA LEU A 162 -2.60 -18.31 -8.53
C LEU A 162 -3.67 -19.24 -7.92
N LEU A 163 -4.89 -19.21 -8.45
CA LEU A 163 -5.96 -20.09 -7.98
C LEU A 163 -5.64 -21.54 -8.35
N THR A 164 -5.81 -22.45 -7.39
CA THR A 164 -5.87 -23.87 -7.69
C THR A 164 -7.19 -24.21 -8.38
N ASP A 165 -7.24 -25.35 -9.14
CA ASP A 165 -8.45 -25.78 -9.82
C ASP A 165 -9.65 -25.90 -8.86
N ARG A 166 -9.42 -26.41 -7.65
CA ARG A 166 -10.45 -26.49 -6.60
C ARG A 166 -10.98 -25.12 -6.18
N GLN A 167 -10.10 -24.13 -6.08
CA GLN A 167 -10.50 -22.75 -5.72
C GLN A 167 -11.25 -22.09 -6.88
N ALA A 168 -10.79 -22.28 -8.11
CA ALA A 168 -11.47 -21.77 -9.31
C ALA A 168 -12.88 -22.34 -9.43
N THR A 169 -13.05 -23.67 -9.38
CA THR A 169 -14.34 -24.35 -9.41
C THR A 169 -15.26 -23.87 -8.28
N ARG A 170 -14.71 -23.64 -7.08
CA ARG A 170 -15.50 -23.10 -5.97
C ARG A 170 -16.02 -21.70 -6.26
N LEU A 171 -15.21 -20.80 -6.82
CA LEU A 171 -15.66 -19.45 -7.21
C LEU A 171 -16.69 -19.51 -8.34
N GLU A 172 -16.49 -20.36 -9.35
CA GLU A 172 -17.46 -20.57 -10.42
C GLU A 172 -18.82 -20.96 -9.83
N THR A 173 -18.83 -21.95 -8.91
CA THR A 173 -20.07 -22.37 -8.24
C THR A 173 -20.70 -21.22 -7.45
N VAL A 174 -19.92 -20.43 -6.74
CA VAL A 174 -20.43 -19.27 -5.98
C VAL A 174 -21.04 -18.22 -6.91
N PHE A 175 -20.47 -18.02 -8.09
CA PHE A 175 -20.91 -17.00 -9.05
C PHE A 175 -22.05 -17.46 -9.98
N THR A 176 -22.53 -18.69 -9.87
CA THR A 176 -23.75 -19.12 -10.57
C THR A 176 -25.04 -18.56 -9.99
N ASP A 177 -24.99 -18.06 -8.76
CA ASP A 177 -26.13 -17.42 -8.10
C ASP A 177 -26.14 -15.92 -8.42
N ASP A 178 -27.21 -15.45 -9.05
CA ASP A 178 -27.39 -14.04 -9.42
C ASP A 178 -27.35 -13.11 -8.20
N ALA A 179 -27.75 -13.57 -7.02
CA ALA A 179 -27.62 -12.80 -5.78
C ALA A 179 -26.16 -12.46 -5.44
N HIS A 180 -25.21 -13.22 -5.94
CA HIS A 180 -23.79 -12.98 -5.74
C HIS A 180 -23.13 -12.09 -6.82
N ALA A 181 -23.88 -11.61 -7.81
CA ALA A 181 -23.35 -10.75 -8.88
C ALA A 181 -22.55 -9.52 -8.36
N PRO A 182 -22.96 -8.82 -7.27
CA PRO A 182 -22.15 -7.72 -6.74
C PRO A 182 -20.76 -8.16 -6.25
N VAL A 183 -20.65 -9.38 -5.69
CA VAL A 183 -19.35 -9.94 -5.26
C VAL A 183 -18.50 -10.28 -6.47
N GLN A 184 -19.10 -10.88 -7.51
CA GLN A 184 -18.41 -11.23 -8.76
C GLN A 184 -17.85 -10.00 -9.47
N VAL A 185 -18.66 -8.94 -9.59
CA VAL A 185 -18.23 -7.67 -10.21
C VAL A 185 -17.10 -7.04 -9.41
N THR A 186 -17.24 -6.94 -8.09
CA THR A 186 -16.19 -6.35 -7.24
C THR A 186 -14.91 -7.20 -7.26
N TRP A 187 -15.02 -8.52 -7.33
CA TRP A 187 -13.89 -9.41 -7.51
C TRP A 187 -13.20 -9.19 -8.85
N ALA A 188 -13.94 -9.00 -9.93
CA ALA A 188 -13.36 -8.70 -11.25
C ALA A 188 -12.57 -7.39 -11.23
N VAL A 189 -13.10 -6.35 -10.57
CA VAL A 189 -12.39 -5.07 -10.35
C VAL A 189 -11.11 -5.28 -9.55
N TYR A 190 -11.19 -5.97 -8.41
CA TYR A 190 -10.03 -6.30 -7.59
C TYR A 190 -8.94 -7.03 -8.38
N GLN A 191 -9.30 -8.03 -9.17
CA GLN A 191 -8.36 -8.77 -10.01
C GLN A 191 -7.69 -7.89 -11.08
N GLN A 192 -8.41 -6.91 -11.64
CA GLN A 192 -7.80 -5.97 -12.59
C GLN A 192 -6.81 -5.03 -11.90
N VAL A 193 -7.10 -4.56 -10.69
CA VAL A 193 -6.14 -3.77 -9.88
C VAL A 193 -4.88 -4.59 -9.62
N VAL A 194 -5.02 -5.84 -9.17
CA VAL A 194 -3.87 -6.76 -8.96
C VAL A 194 -3.07 -6.95 -10.27
N THR A 195 -3.76 -7.16 -11.39
CA THR A 195 -3.12 -7.34 -12.71
C THR A 195 -2.34 -6.10 -13.13
N ALA A 196 -2.90 -4.89 -12.91
CA ALA A 196 -2.23 -3.63 -13.25
C ALA A 196 -0.89 -3.48 -12.52
N TYR A 197 -0.85 -3.79 -11.22
CA TYR A 197 0.38 -3.69 -10.42
C TYR A 197 1.36 -4.86 -10.60
N ARG A 198 0.92 -5.97 -11.17
CA ARG A 198 1.78 -7.11 -11.52
C ARG A 198 2.22 -7.14 -12.98
N ALA A 199 1.82 -6.14 -13.77
CA ALA A 199 2.18 -6.06 -15.18
C ALA A 199 3.71 -6.02 -15.34
N GLN A 200 4.21 -6.59 -16.44
CA GLN A 200 5.65 -6.69 -16.71
C GLN A 200 6.31 -5.31 -16.89
N ASN A 201 5.54 -4.35 -17.33
CA ASN A 201 6.02 -2.97 -17.51
C ASN A 201 4.93 -1.96 -17.15
N THR A 202 5.37 -0.74 -16.86
CA THR A 202 4.52 0.37 -16.41
C THR A 202 3.44 0.74 -17.45
N SER A 203 3.74 0.63 -18.76
CA SER A 203 2.80 0.98 -19.83
C SER A 203 1.59 0.04 -19.84
N GLU A 204 1.83 -1.26 -19.72
CA GLU A 204 0.76 -2.27 -19.64
C GLU A 204 -0.09 -2.07 -18.39
N GLY A 205 0.55 -1.90 -17.23
CA GLY A 205 -0.14 -1.67 -15.96
C GLY A 205 -1.03 -0.43 -16.03
N ARG A 206 -0.52 0.66 -16.59
CA ARG A 206 -1.27 1.89 -16.82
C ARG A 206 -2.49 1.68 -17.72
N GLN A 207 -2.33 0.99 -18.85
CA GLN A 207 -3.43 0.70 -19.78
C GLN A 207 -4.54 -0.13 -19.12
N VAL A 208 -4.17 -1.11 -18.28
CA VAL A 208 -5.16 -1.90 -17.51
C VAL A 208 -5.93 -0.99 -16.58
N MET A 209 -5.23 -0.12 -15.83
CA MET A 209 -5.87 0.78 -14.87
C MET A 209 -6.75 1.83 -15.55
N GLU A 210 -6.33 2.43 -16.67
CA GLU A 210 -7.12 3.39 -17.44
C GLU A 210 -8.41 2.77 -17.97
N ARG A 211 -8.34 1.54 -18.50
CA ARG A 211 -9.55 0.80 -18.93
C ARG A 211 -10.50 0.52 -17.76
N LEU A 212 -9.95 0.14 -16.62
CA LEU A 212 -10.75 -0.12 -15.42
C LEU A 212 -11.45 1.15 -14.93
N ILE A 213 -10.74 2.27 -14.83
CA ILE A 213 -11.30 3.56 -14.40
C ILE A 213 -12.43 3.98 -15.34
N ASN A 214 -12.22 3.88 -16.66
CA ASN A 214 -13.24 4.23 -17.64
C ASN A 214 -14.47 3.32 -17.55
N ALA A 215 -14.29 2.03 -17.26
CA ALA A 215 -15.41 1.08 -17.13
C ALA A 215 -16.24 1.29 -15.85
N ILE A 216 -15.66 1.89 -14.79
CA ILE A 216 -16.38 2.17 -13.54
C ILE A 216 -17.05 3.55 -13.58
N ALA A 217 -16.51 4.50 -14.37
CA ALA A 217 -17.02 5.88 -14.47
C ALA A 217 -18.27 6.01 -15.36
N THR A 218 -18.65 4.96 -16.10
CA THR A 218 -19.85 4.89 -16.94
C THR A 218 -21.01 4.20 -16.22
#